data_c9c7614a1af2996b39efac8f53faed47
#
_entry.id   c9c7614a1af2996b39efac8f53faed47
#
_cell.length_a   1.000
_cell.length_b   1.000
_cell.length_c   1.000
_cell.angle_alpha   90.00
_cell.angle_beta   90.00
_cell.angle_gamma   90.00
#
_symmetry.space_group_name_H-M   'P 1'
#
loop_
_entity.id
_entity.type
_entity.pdbx_description
1 polymer ?
#
loop_
_entity_poly.entity_id
_entity_poly.type
_entity_poly.pdbx_seq_one_letter_code
_entity_poly.pdbx_strand_id
1 'polypeptide(L)'
;MTEHLDDSTQQFAPLFGANNAVSGTVADSVDAAASDSIQGDEMRKRRIWPWVVIACLLVALGAACGGGVWFFQDHVLPGTTLWGNSVTGKTEQEIADLINDQVDNTAVRAKYQGQSATFTLKDLGIEVDGEAIASDVINAQRGDAWWQQYAFWITHDVAPQINPELADGSVVDKVLNIDAQEPVDAQVALNDNNSGFNVIVGENGQGANATSIAKQAISTVESLGSVQPQTVRVELDVTEPTITNAIADEAKTTLETLVNNAVAIKVADKDIATVNASMLGSAMRIDANQQSKLKDNEVRNGYVVFDADKLQQYYDEQIKPNLKLEREDKKVVVNNAGEVLSTETEGHDGIVIADGADTEVGARLAQVLATGTGSVNVDGKVDPKQEVKVTHRVAIDLSDRKLYAYENDTVVKTLNVVVAEGNDNVTGECVGMMCTPTGDFNVWQKLPSQDMSGTLNLADGTVETWDVKDVGFVNYFSSGCAIHRIAGGYVADAVMPSIANGSHGCVGIGWDVAEWFYNWCNMGTSVHIQV
;
A
#
# COMPACT_ATOMS: atom_id res chain seq x y z
N MET A 1 -32.20 2.73 -31.40
CA MET A 1 -32.81 1.43 -31.09
C MET A 1 -32.78 1.38 -29.57
N THR A 2 -33.67 2.04 -28.91
CA THR A 2 -35.07 1.74 -28.57
C THR A 2 -35.20 0.52 -27.72
N GLU A 3 -35.68 0.84 -26.49
CA GLU A 3 -36.68 0.11 -25.68
C GLU A 3 -36.11 -0.95 -24.73
N HIS A 4 -36.51 -1.11 -23.49
CA HIS A 4 -37.74 -0.68 -22.75
C HIS A 4 -37.50 -0.63 -21.25
N LEU A 5 -38.15 0.32 -20.61
CA LEU A 5 -38.55 0.40 -19.20
C LEU A 5 -39.32 -0.85 -18.75
N ASP A 6 -39.18 -1.28 -17.51
CA ASP A 6 -40.32 -1.73 -16.77
C ASP A 6 -40.23 -1.35 -15.29
N ASP A 7 -41.26 -0.65 -14.87
CA ASP A 7 -41.57 -0.07 -13.58
C ASP A 7 -42.58 -1.01 -12.90
N SER A 8 -42.33 -1.45 -11.68
CA SER A 8 -43.39 -2.06 -10.88
C SER A 8 -43.25 -1.74 -9.39
N THR A 9 -43.69 -0.54 -9.04
CA THR A 9 -44.18 -0.19 -7.72
C THR A 9 -45.43 -1.02 -7.41
N GLN A 10 -45.44 -1.82 -6.35
CA GLN A 10 -46.68 -2.35 -5.76
C GLN A 10 -46.89 -1.71 -4.39
N GLN A 11 -47.86 -0.78 -4.39
CA GLN A 11 -48.58 -0.31 -3.23
C GLN A 11 -49.50 -1.41 -2.71
N PHE A 12 -49.48 -1.67 -1.43
CA PHE A 12 -50.60 -2.35 -0.72
C PHE A 12 -51.40 -1.32 0.04
N ALA A 13 -52.66 -1.17 -0.36
CA ALA A 13 -53.69 -0.43 0.32
C ALA A 13 -54.49 -1.37 1.26
N PRO A 14 -55.14 -0.81 2.32
CA PRO A 14 -55.84 -1.59 3.33
C PRO A 14 -57.28 -1.94 2.92
N LEU A 15 -57.70 -3.15 3.23
CA LEU A 15 -59.08 -3.60 3.07
C LEU A 15 -59.88 -3.41 4.36
N PHE A 16 -60.73 -2.39 4.34
CA PHE A 16 -61.94 -2.33 5.20
C PHE A 16 -63.03 -3.18 4.54
N GLY A 17 -63.68 -4.04 5.30
CA GLY A 17 -64.88 -4.77 4.92
C GLY A 17 -65.93 -4.68 6.02
N ALA A 18 -66.83 -3.71 5.86
CA ALA A 18 -68.08 -3.69 6.56
C ALA A 18 -69.11 -4.57 5.80
N ASN A 19 -69.97 -5.20 6.53
CA ASN A 19 -71.38 -5.54 6.18
C ASN A 19 -71.89 -6.60 7.15
N ASN A 20 -73.09 -6.67 7.58
CA ASN A 20 -74.32 -5.93 7.34
C ASN A 20 -75.35 -6.41 8.37
N ALA A 21 -76.21 -5.50 8.71
CA ALA A 21 -77.44 -5.73 9.40
C ALA A 21 -78.44 -6.68 8.70
N VAL A 22 -79.25 -7.30 9.45
CA VAL A 22 -80.67 -7.66 9.17
C VAL A 22 -81.35 -7.80 10.52
N SER A 23 -82.20 -6.95 11.04
CA SER A 23 -83.59 -6.61 10.74
C SER A 23 -84.58 -7.79 10.82
N GLY A 24 -85.57 -7.63 11.66
CA GLY A 24 -86.81 -8.41 11.76
C GLY A 24 -87.35 -8.33 13.18
N THR A 25 -88.05 -7.35 13.54
CA THR A 25 -89.47 -7.01 13.48
C THR A 25 -90.45 -8.06 14.01
N VAL A 26 -91.34 -7.48 14.75
CA VAL A 26 -92.74 -7.75 14.92
C VAL A 26 -93.11 -8.34 16.29
N ALA A 27 -93.61 -7.56 17.18
CA ALA A 27 -94.99 -7.11 17.43
C ALA A 27 -95.90 -8.29 17.91
N ASP A 28 -96.60 -8.24 18.84
CA ASP A 28 -97.84 -7.56 19.17
C ASP A 28 -98.34 -8.07 20.49
N SER A 29 -98.76 -7.17 21.26
CA SER A 29 -100.10 -6.80 21.70
C SER A 29 -100.83 -7.84 22.60
N VAL A 30 -101.36 -7.44 23.52
CA VAL A 30 -102.66 -6.90 23.88
C VAL A 30 -103.08 -7.33 25.27
N ASP A 31 -103.48 -6.32 25.96
CA ASP A 31 -104.66 -6.05 26.75
C ASP A 31 -105.00 -6.89 27.98
N ALA A 32 -105.19 -6.15 28.92
CA ALA A 32 -106.34 -5.56 29.54
C ALA A 32 -106.91 -6.25 30.77
N ALA A 33 -107.33 -5.38 31.57
CA ALA A 33 -108.45 -5.29 32.49
C ALA A 33 -108.15 -5.65 33.96
N ALA A 34 -108.07 -4.63 34.69
CA ALA A 34 -109.02 -4.03 35.63
C ALA A 34 -109.76 -4.98 36.56
N SER A 35 -109.57 -4.77 37.78
CA SER A 35 -110.52 -4.35 38.76
C SER A 35 -110.01 -4.57 40.18
N ASP A 36 -109.84 -3.59 40.84
CA ASP A 36 -110.65 -2.99 41.90
C ASP A 36 -110.60 -3.75 43.24
N SER A 37 -110.33 -2.97 44.16
CA SER A 37 -110.88 -2.83 45.50
C SER A 37 -110.08 -3.31 46.72
N ILE A 38 -109.91 -2.34 47.54
CA ILE A 38 -110.12 -2.22 48.99
C ILE A 38 -109.00 -2.60 49.95
N GLN A 39 -108.49 -1.50 50.55
CA GLN A 39 -108.15 -1.28 51.94
C GLN A 39 -107.52 -2.41 52.78
N GLY A 40 -106.42 -2.00 53.32
CA GLY A 40 -105.83 -2.61 54.51
C GLY A 40 -104.51 -1.92 54.87
N ASP A 41 -104.69 -0.94 55.74
CA ASP A 41 -103.61 -0.23 56.38
C ASP A 41 -102.80 -1.18 57.29
N GLU A 42 -101.58 -1.55 56.89
CA GLU A 42 -100.60 -2.16 57.80
C GLU A 42 -99.23 -1.50 57.59
N MET A 43 -98.75 -0.85 58.64
CA MET A 43 -97.39 -0.29 58.74
C MET A 43 -96.38 -1.34 58.48
N ARG A 44 -95.80 -1.37 57.26
CA ARG A 44 -94.65 -2.20 56.87
C ARG A 44 -93.41 -1.59 57.50
N LYS A 45 -92.89 -2.22 58.56
CA LYS A 45 -91.52 -2.01 59.07
C LYS A 45 -90.57 -2.14 57.93
N ARG A 46 -89.99 -0.99 57.45
CA ARG A 46 -88.84 -1.00 56.47
C ARG A 46 -87.74 -1.83 57.03
N ARG A 47 -87.54 -3.02 56.46
CA ARG A 47 -86.34 -3.82 56.68
C ARG A 47 -85.12 -3.04 56.17
N ILE A 48 -84.46 -2.35 57.09
CA ILE A 48 -83.22 -1.58 56.82
C ILE A 48 -82.01 -2.54 56.57
N TRP A 49 -82.14 -3.83 56.88
CA TRP A 49 -81.10 -4.86 56.83
C TRP A 49 -80.46 -5.08 55.45
N PRO A 50 -81.18 -5.06 54.29
CA PRO A 50 -80.53 -5.20 53.01
C PRO A 50 -79.62 -3.99 52.68
N TRP A 51 -80.03 -2.77 53.12
CA TRP A 51 -79.17 -1.60 52.90
C TRP A 51 -77.94 -1.56 53.79
N VAL A 52 -78.00 -2.13 54.98
CA VAL A 52 -76.87 -2.29 55.89
C VAL A 52 -75.92 -3.32 55.29
N VAL A 53 -76.41 -4.42 54.73
CA VAL A 53 -75.56 -5.42 54.02
C VAL A 53 -74.90 -4.82 52.79
N ILE A 54 -75.68 -4.04 52.00
CA ILE A 54 -75.08 -3.33 50.83
C ILE A 54 -74.06 -2.26 51.28
N ALA A 55 -74.35 -1.50 52.34
CA ALA A 55 -73.36 -0.57 52.87
C ALA A 55 -72.11 -1.23 53.41
N CYS A 56 -72.28 -2.36 54.14
CA CYS A 56 -71.12 -3.16 54.60
C CYS A 56 -70.30 -3.76 53.41
N LEU A 57 -70.98 -4.22 52.36
CA LEU A 57 -70.33 -4.69 51.12
C LEU A 57 -69.62 -3.55 50.40
N LEU A 58 -70.19 -2.36 50.31
CA LEU A 58 -69.57 -1.19 49.73
C LEU A 58 -68.37 -0.70 50.54
N VAL A 59 -68.47 -0.72 51.89
CA VAL A 59 -67.33 -0.40 52.77
C VAL A 59 -66.27 -1.49 52.67
N ALA A 60 -66.63 -2.76 52.61
CA ALA A 60 -65.68 -3.84 52.39
C ALA A 60 -64.99 -3.77 50.99
N LEU A 61 -65.79 -3.43 49.95
CA LEU A 61 -65.29 -3.21 48.61
C LEU A 61 -64.40 -1.97 48.57
N GLY A 62 -64.76 -0.87 49.23
CA GLY A 62 -63.96 0.34 49.34
C GLY A 62 -62.69 0.12 50.12
N ALA A 63 -62.70 -0.69 51.19
CA ALA A 63 -61.51 -1.08 51.94
C ALA A 63 -60.62 -2.02 51.13
N ALA A 64 -61.19 -2.96 50.36
CA ALA A 64 -60.44 -3.81 49.46
C ALA A 64 -59.80 -3.03 48.29
N CYS A 65 -60.58 -2.10 47.69
CA CYS A 65 -60.01 -1.23 46.63
C CYS A 65 -58.98 -0.26 47.17
N GLY A 66 -59.22 0.36 48.35
CA GLY A 66 -58.21 1.25 48.97
C GLY A 66 -56.95 0.53 49.42
N GLY A 67 -57.09 -0.68 49.97
CA GLY A 67 -55.94 -1.52 50.31
C GLY A 67 -55.17 -2.00 49.09
N GLY A 68 -55.88 -2.35 48.01
CA GLY A 68 -55.26 -2.69 46.73
C GLY A 68 -54.50 -1.53 46.12
N VAL A 69 -55.13 -0.33 46.06
CA VAL A 69 -54.48 0.89 45.56
C VAL A 69 -53.21 1.22 46.37
N TRP A 70 -53.27 1.13 47.71
CA TRP A 70 -52.14 1.37 48.59
C TRP A 70 -51.02 0.36 48.39
N PHE A 71 -51.32 -0.95 48.22
CA PHE A 71 -50.33 -2.01 48.01
C PHE A 71 -49.62 -1.87 46.65
N PHE A 72 -50.36 -1.61 45.57
CA PHE A 72 -49.81 -1.50 44.23
C PHE A 72 -49.19 -0.13 43.89
N GLN A 73 -49.07 0.79 44.86
CA GLN A 73 -48.28 2.03 44.66
C GLN A 73 -46.79 1.72 44.40
N ASP A 74 -46.25 0.74 45.14
CA ASP A 74 -44.82 0.37 45.12
C ASP A 74 -44.60 -1.06 44.60
N HIS A 75 -45.69 -1.76 44.19
CA HIS A 75 -45.61 -3.14 43.69
C HIS A 75 -46.17 -3.25 42.27
N VAL A 76 -45.62 -4.23 41.55
CA VAL A 76 -46.00 -4.54 40.17
C VAL A 76 -47.45 -5.06 40.08
N LEU A 77 -48.21 -4.49 39.14
CA LEU A 77 -49.61 -4.86 38.87
C LEU A 77 -49.73 -6.26 38.27
N PRO A 78 -50.89 -6.94 38.53
CA PRO A 78 -51.23 -8.18 37.77
C PRO A 78 -51.26 -7.90 36.27
N GLY A 79 -50.67 -8.81 35.49
CA GLY A 79 -50.53 -8.69 34.01
C GLY A 79 -49.24 -8.09 33.52
N THR A 80 -48.34 -7.65 34.42
CA THR A 80 -47.00 -7.24 34.04
C THR A 80 -46.06 -8.42 34.09
N THR A 81 -45.31 -8.61 33.01
CA THR A 81 -44.31 -9.69 32.84
C THR A 81 -42.96 -9.09 32.52
N LEU A 82 -41.92 -9.79 32.95
CA LEU A 82 -40.53 -9.53 32.57
C LEU A 82 -40.03 -10.78 31.81
N TRP A 83 -39.63 -10.61 30.56
CA TRP A 83 -39.28 -11.72 29.66
C TRP A 83 -40.33 -12.82 29.64
N GLY A 84 -41.62 -12.42 29.59
CA GLY A 84 -42.77 -13.36 29.63
C GLY A 84 -43.06 -14.00 30.99
N ASN A 85 -42.24 -13.77 32.02
CA ASN A 85 -42.48 -14.31 33.38
C ASN A 85 -43.21 -13.29 34.25
N SER A 86 -44.22 -13.76 35.03
CA SER A 86 -44.98 -12.88 35.90
C SER A 86 -44.14 -12.37 37.09
N VAL A 87 -44.06 -11.07 37.24
CA VAL A 87 -43.42 -10.38 38.38
C VAL A 87 -44.43 -9.65 39.26
N THR A 88 -45.70 -10.00 39.15
CA THR A 88 -46.81 -9.43 39.90
C THR A 88 -46.57 -9.42 41.42
N GLY A 89 -46.81 -8.28 42.06
CA GLY A 89 -46.70 -8.12 43.51
C GLY A 89 -45.28 -7.99 44.04
N LYS A 90 -44.26 -7.90 43.19
CA LYS A 90 -42.89 -7.58 43.56
C LYS A 90 -42.66 -6.06 43.57
N THR A 91 -41.76 -5.61 44.44
CA THR A 91 -41.25 -4.25 44.43
C THR A 91 -40.12 -4.09 43.39
N GLU A 92 -39.77 -2.87 43.05
CA GLU A 92 -38.60 -2.57 42.19
C GLU A 92 -37.33 -3.23 42.71
N GLN A 93 -37.07 -3.10 44.02
CA GLN A 93 -35.90 -3.70 44.65
C GLN A 93 -35.91 -5.24 44.56
N GLU A 94 -37.06 -5.89 44.82
CA GLU A 94 -37.19 -7.35 44.71
C GLU A 94 -36.99 -7.87 43.28
N ILE A 95 -37.33 -7.07 42.26
CA ILE A 95 -37.08 -7.40 40.88
C ILE A 95 -35.60 -7.23 40.57
N ALA A 96 -34.98 -6.11 40.99
CA ALA A 96 -33.55 -5.88 40.83
C ALA A 96 -32.72 -6.99 41.49
N ASP A 97 -33.06 -7.32 42.75
CA ASP A 97 -32.42 -8.41 43.49
C ASP A 97 -32.57 -9.76 42.77
N LEU A 98 -33.78 -10.07 42.25
CA LEU A 98 -34.06 -11.28 41.50
C LEU A 98 -33.20 -11.37 40.22
N ILE A 99 -33.09 -10.27 39.48
CA ILE A 99 -32.26 -10.23 38.25
C ILE A 99 -30.79 -10.39 38.61
N ASN A 100 -30.29 -9.63 39.59
CA ASN A 100 -28.90 -9.67 40.02
C ASN A 100 -28.53 -11.07 40.54
N ASP A 101 -29.38 -11.69 41.37
CA ASP A 101 -29.21 -13.05 41.85
C ASP A 101 -29.17 -14.07 40.70
N GLN A 102 -30.02 -13.91 39.67
CA GLN A 102 -29.99 -14.78 38.48
C GLN A 102 -28.71 -14.57 37.67
N VAL A 103 -28.27 -13.33 37.49
CA VAL A 103 -27.03 -13.01 36.75
C VAL A 103 -25.80 -13.58 37.47
N ASP A 104 -25.72 -13.41 38.79
CA ASP A 104 -24.58 -13.85 39.62
C ASP A 104 -24.53 -15.39 39.73
N ASN A 105 -25.67 -16.06 39.80
CA ASN A 105 -25.76 -17.51 40.02
C ASN A 105 -25.86 -18.32 38.73
N THR A 106 -26.10 -17.67 37.56
CA THR A 106 -26.18 -18.39 36.29
C THR A 106 -24.78 -18.62 35.73
N ALA A 107 -24.30 -19.86 35.88
CA ALA A 107 -23.03 -20.31 35.33
C ALA A 107 -23.27 -21.41 34.26
N VAL A 108 -22.89 -21.11 33.03
CA VAL A 108 -22.98 -22.05 31.89
C VAL A 108 -21.71 -22.87 31.78
N ARG A 109 -21.86 -24.19 31.72
CA ARG A 109 -20.72 -25.08 31.47
C ARG A 109 -20.39 -25.09 29.97
N ALA A 110 -19.16 -24.67 29.64
CA ALA A 110 -18.60 -24.78 28.30
C ALA A 110 -17.61 -25.96 28.21
N LYS A 111 -17.56 -26.64 27.05
CA LYS A 111 -16.65 -27.76 26.78
C LYS A 111 -15.91 -27.56 25.46
N TYR A 112 -14.59 -27.83 25.48
CA TYR A 112 -13.73 -27.86 24.29
C TYR A 112 -12.70 -28.98 24.42
N GLN A 113 -12.61 -29.88 23.45
CA GLN A 113 -11.61 -30.97 23.34
C GLN A 113 -11.34 -31.74 24.64
N GLY A 114 -12.40 -32.00 25.43
CA GLY A 114 -12.29 -32.76 26.70
C GLY A 114 -12.09 -31.90 27.94
N GLN A 115 -11.74 -30.62 27.80
CA GLN A 115 -11.72 -29.65 28.88
C GLN A 115 -13.12 -29.06 29.10
N SER A 116 -13.39 -28.61 30.33
CA SER A 116 -14.65 -27.93 30.64
C SER A 116 -14.46 -26.94 31.75
N ALA A 117 -15.12 -25.80 31.62
CA ALA A 117 -15.17 -24.74 32.60
C ALA A 117 -16.58 -24.14 32.69
N THR A 118 -16.86 -23.35 33.69
CA THR A 118 -18.13 -22.62 33.84
C THR A 118 -17.86 -21.11 33.71
N PHE A 119 -18.79 -20.44 33.05
CA PHE A 119 -18.71 -19.01 32.80
C PHE A 119 -20.04 -18.36 33.16
N THR A 120 -19.98 -17.24 33.88
CA THR A 120 -21.08 -16.32 34.11
C THR A 120 -21.09 -15.23 33.04
N LEU A 121 -22.17 -14.44 32.93
CA LEU A 121 -22.20 -13.28 32.03
C LEU A 121 -21.10 -12.28 32.37
N LYS A 122 -20.82 -12.09 33.65
CA LYS A 122 -19.74 -11.22 34.15
C LYS A 122 -18.36 -11.70 33.73
N ASP A 123 -18.10 -13.02 33.78
CA ASP A 123 -16.84 -13.58 33.30
C ASP A 123 -16.62 -13.31 31.81
N LEU A 124 -17.70 -13.25 31.03
CA LEU A 124 -17.69 -12.95 29.61
C LEU A 124 -17.71 -11.44 29.30
N GLY A 125 -17.62 -10.58 30.31
CA GLY A 125 -17.62 -9.12 30.12
C GLY A 125 -18.98 -8.50 29.83
N ILE A 126 -20.09 -9.25 30.01
CA ILE A 126 -21.46 -8.75 29.82
C ILE A 126 -21.99 -8.29 31.18
N GLU A 127 -22.26 -6.99 31.28
CA GLU A 127 -22.89 -6.38 32.44
C GLU A 127 -24.41 -6.27 32.22
N VAL A 128 -25.17 -6.64 33.24
CA VAL A 128 -26.64 -6.52 33.25
C VAL A 128 -27.03 -5.63 34.42
N ASP A 129 -27.65 -4.50 34.11
CA ASP A 129 -28.13 -3.55 35.12
C ASP A 129 -29.54 -3.95 35.59
N GLY A 130 -29.61 -4.70 36.66
CA GLY A 130 -30.86 -5.18 37.24
C GLY A 130 -31.73 -4.03 37.81
N GLU A 131 -31.13 -2.93 38.28
CA GLU A 131 -31.86 -1.76 38.79
C GLU A 131 -32.55 -1.01 37.64
N ALA A 132 -31.83 -0.78 36.54
CA ALA A 132 -32.40 -0.14 35.35
C ALA A 132 -33.57 -0.97 34.78
N ILE A 133 -33.39 -2.29 34.68
CA ILE A 133 -34.46 -3.20 34.19
C ILE A 133 -35.66 -3.21 35.13
N ALA A 134 -35.44 -3.24 36.45
CA ALA A 134 -36.53 -3.21 37.43
C ALA A 134 -37.32 -1.86 37.36
N SER A 135 -36.59 -0.77 37.19
CA SER A 135 -37.21 0.56 36.99
C SER A 135 -38.05 0.60 35.70
N ASP A 136 -37.59 -0.01 34.61
CA ASP A 136 -38.34 -0.12 33.35
C ASP A 136 -39.66 -0.92 33.55
N VAL A 137 -39.63 -2.00 34.33
CA VAL A 137 -40.82 -2.79 34.67
C VAL A 137 -41.87 -1.96 35.43
N ILE A 138 -41.43 -1.19 36.44
CA ILE A 138 -42.31 -0.31 37.20
C ILE A 138 -42.84 0.83 36.32
N ASN A 139 -41.99 1.39 35.47
CA ASN A 139 -42.37 2.51 34.59
C ASN A 139 -43.32 2.05 33.46
N ALA A 140 -43.20 0.83 32.98
CA ALA A 140 -44.08 0.27 31.94
C ALA A 140 -45.58 0.28 32.34
N GLN A 141 -45.87 0.14 33.64
CA GLN A 141 -47.24 0.18 34.14
C GLN A 141 -47.76 1.60 34.45
N ARG A 142 -46.87 2.63 34.43
CA ARG A 142 -47.23 4.02 34.68
C ARG A 142 -47.65 4.67 33.35
N GLY A 143 -48.95 4.63 33.06
CA GLY A 143 -49.48 5.34 31.88
C GLY A 143 -49.65 6.82 32.10
N ASP A 144 -50.01 7.56 31.04
CA ASP A 144 -50.24 9.03 31.08
C ASP A 144 -51.38 9.47 32.00
N ALA A 145 -52.34 8.60 32.24
CA ALA A 145 -53.47 8.87 33.13
C ALA A 145 -53.29 8.14 34.48
N TRP A 146 -53.55 8.85 35.59
CA TRP A 146 -53.36 8.33 36.95
C TRP A 146 -54.07 7.01 37.26
N TRP A 147 -55.17 6.68 36.56
CA TRP A 147 -55.89 5.42 36.74
C TRP A 147 -55.24 4.22 35.99
N GLN A 148 -54.45 4.47 34.97
CA GLN A 148 -53.80 3.42 34.19
C GLN A 148 -52.83 2.59 35.04
N GLN A 149 -52.21 3.23 36.03
CA GLN A 149 -51.35 2.53 36.99
C GLN A 149 -52.08 1.50 37.87
N TYR A 150 -53.41 1.43 37.80
CA TYR A 150 -54.25 0.46 38.53
C TYR A 150 -55.06 -0.43 37.60
N ALA A 151 -54.80 -0.35 36.30
CA ALA A 151 -55.56 -1.08 35.28
C ALA A 151 -55.01 -2.51 35.09
N PHE A 152 -55.27 -3.37 36.07
CA PHE A 152 -54.79 -4.77 36.10
C PHE A 152 -55.28 -5.63 34.93
N TRP A 153 -56.12 -5.14 34.06
CA TRP A 153 -56.56 -5.78 32.80
C TRP A 153 -55.70 -5.40 31.60
N ILE A 154 -54.74 -4.48 31.75
CA ILE A 154 -53.77 -4.14 30.74
C ILE A 154 -52.51 -4.99 31.01
N THR A 155 -52.07 -5.71 30.01
CA THR A 155 -50.84 -6.51 30.11
C THR A 155 -49.66 -5.70 29.59
N HIS A 156 -48.56 -5.73 30.34
CA HIS A 156 -47.29 -5.11 29.96
C HIS A 156 -46.21 -6.18 29.97
N ASP A 157 -45.57 -6.43 28.82
CA ASP A 157 -44.39 -7.31 28.72
C ASP A 157 -43.13 -6.47 28.52
N VAL A 158 -42.25 -6.50 29.48
CA VAL A 158 -40.95 -5.83 29.45
C VAL A 158 -39.89 -6.87 29.13
N ALA A 159 -39.24 -6.74 27.96
CA ALA A 159 -38.26 -7.67 27.47
C ALA A 159 -37.00 -6.94 26.97
N PRO A 160 -36.22 -6.35 27.90
CA PRO A 160 -34.97 -5.69 27.55
C PRO A 160 -34.01 -6.67 26.93
N GLN A 161 -33.32 -6.24 25.86
CA GLN A 161 -32.40 -7.06 25.11
C GLN A 161 -31.00 -7.01 25.72
N ILE A 162 -30.48 -8.17 26.10
CA ILE A 162 -29.07 -8.34 26.49
C ILE A 162 -28.30 -8.79 25.24
N ASN A 163 -27.25 -8.06 24.85
CA ASN A 163 -26.51 -8.38 23.62
C ASN A 163 -25.46 -9.45 23.86
N PRO A 164 -25.62 -10.67 23.32
CA PRO A 164 -24.66 -11.76 23.48
C PRO A 164 -23.37 -11.57 22.67
N GLU A 165 -23.38 -10.68 21.66
CA GLU A 165 -22.20 -10.39 20.82
C GLU A 165 -21.13 -9.57 21.55
N LEU A 166 -21.44 -9.08 22.77
CA LEU A 166 -20.45 -8.39 23.62
C LEU A 166 -19.57 -9.37 24.40
N ALA A 167 -19.81 -10.68 24.30
CA ALA A 167 -19.06 -11.69 25.03
C ALA A 167 -17.59 -11.77 24.58
N ASP A 168 -16.67 -11.67 25.55
CA ASP A 168 -15.23 -11.76 25.32
C ASP A 168 -14.77 -13.22 25.21
N GLY A 169 -14.45 -13.67 23.98
CA GLY A 169 -13.92 -15.00 23.69
C GLY A 169 -12.53 -15.24 24.29
N SER A 170 -11.73 -14.18 24.51
CA SER A 170 -10.37 -14.31 25.02
C SER A 170 -10.29 -14.90 26.45
N VAL A 171 -11.35 -14.68 27.24
CA VAL A 171 -11.47 -15.30 28.57
C VAL A 171 -11.71 -16.80 28.45
N VAL A 172 -12.54 -17.21 27.48
CA VAL A 172 -12.82 -18.62 27.19
C VAL A 172 -11.57 -19.33 26.70
N ASP A 173 -10.80 -18.68 25.82
CA ASP A 173 -9.52 -19.19 25.29
C ASP A 173 -8.55 -19.50 26.43
N LYS A 174 -8.37 -18.55 27.34
CA LYS A 174 -7.45 -18.70 28.49
C LYS A 174 -7.87 -19.82 29.43
N VAL A 175 -9.16 -19.89 29.78
CA VAL A 175 -9.66 -20.84 30.77
C VAL A 175 -9.72 -22.27 30.23
N LEU A 176 -10.05 -22.43 28.94
CA LEU A 176 -10.12 -23.74 28.28
C LEU A 176 -8.82 -24.14 27.58
N ASN A 177 -7.73 -23.35 27.71
CA ASN A 177 -6.44 -23.53 27.03
C ASN A 177 -6.61 -23.74 25.52
N ILE A 178 -7.40 -22.88 24.89
CA ILE A 178 -7.56 -22.85 23.44
C ILE A 178 -6.35 -22.09 22.87
N ASP A 179 -5.72 -22.67 21.85
CA ASP A 179 -4.63 -22.03 21.12
C ASP A 179 -5.20 -20.99 20.15
N ALA A 180 -5.58 -19.85 20.72
CA ALA A 180 -6.11 -18.73 19.96
C ALA A 180 -4.99 -18.01 19.19
N GLN A 181 -5.29 -17.61 17.97
CA GLN A 181 -4.36 -16.89 17.09
C GLN A 181 -4.98 -15.54 16.72
N GLU A 182 -4.20 -14.49 16.92
CA GLU A 182 -4.59 -13.16 16.45
C GLU A 182 -4.46 -13.10 14.92
N PRO A 183 -5.38 -12.39 14.24
CA PRO A 183 -5.27 -12.20 12.79
C PRO A 183 -4.02 -11.36 12.46
N VAL A 184 -3.31 -11.77 11.42
CA VAL A 184 -2.13 -11.06 10.91
C VAL A 184 -2.46 -10.39 9.59
N ASP A 185 -2.34 -9.09 9.51
CA ASP A 185 -2.59 -8.31 8.30
C ASP A 185 -1.62 -8.68 7.18
N ALA A 186 -2.15 -8.83 5.96
CA ALA A 186 -1.33 -8.92 4.76
C ALA A 186 -0.59 -7.60 4.53
N GLN A 187 0.60 -7.67 3.94
CA GLN A 187 1.43 -6.51 3.67
C GLN A 187 1.87 -6.48 2.21
N VAL A 188 2.15 -5.29 1.70
CA VAL A 188 2.80 -5.09 0.40
C VAL A 188 4.17 -4.51 0.66
N ALA A 189 5.20 -5.21 0.20
CA ALA A 189 6.60 -4.81 0.36
C ALA A 189 7.32 -4.77 -0.99
N LEU A 190 8.43 -4.04 -1.06
CA LEU A 190 9.31 -4.09 -2.22
C LEU A 190 9.87 -5.51 -2.41
N ASN A 191 10.03 -5.92 -3.66
CA ASN A 191 10.75 -7.15 -3.98
C ASN A 191 12.28 -6.98 -3.77
N ASP A 192 13.04 -8.08 -3.82
CA ASP A 192 14.48 -8.11 -3.48
C ASP A 192 15.34 -7.16 -4.31
N ASN A 193 14.93 -6.84 -5.53
CA ASN A 193 15.64 -5.93 -6.43
C ASN A 193 15.04 -4.52 -6.50
N ASN A 194 14.07 -4.21 -5.65
CA ASN A 194 13.36 -2.93 -5.57
C ASN A 194 12.71 -2.46 -6.89
N SER A 195 12.40 -3.40 -7.81
CA SER A 195 11.80 -3.08 -9.11
C SER A 195 10.28 -3.23 -9.17
N GLY A 196 9.68 -3.80 -8.14
CA GLY A 196 8.25 -4.07 -8.02
C GLY A 196 7.87 -4.46 -6.60
N PHE A 197 6.72 -5.09 -6.44
CA PHE A 197 6.12 -5.37 -5.14
C PHE A 197 5.78 -6.85 -4.97
N ASN A 198 5.91 -7.34 -3.74
CA ASN A 198 5.45 -8.65 -3.30
C ASN A 198 4.39 -8.48 -2.22
N VAL A 199 3.42 -9.40 -2.19
CA VAL A 199 2.48 -9.53 -1.08
C VAL A 199 3.07 -10.49 -0.05
N ILE A 200 3.15 -10.04 1.20
CA ILE A 200 3.38 -10.88 2.35
C ILE A 200 2.00 -11.32 2.84
N VAL A 201 1.75 -12.61 2.75
CA VAL A 201 0.43 -13.19 3.03
C VAL A 201 0.07 -12.98 4.50
N GLY A 202 -1.14 -12.48 4.75
CA GLY A 202 -1.73 -12.38 6.07
C GLY A 202 -2.36 -13.71 6.49
N GLU A 203 -2.62 -13.85 7.76
CA GLU A 203 -3.23 -15.06 8.34
C GLU A 203 -4.50 -14.70 9.09
N ASN A 204 -5.53 -15.55 8.97
CA ASN A 204 -6.74 -15.40 9.73
C ASN A 204 -6.46 -15.72 11.20
N GLY A 205 -7.06 -14.94 12.10
CA GLY A 205 -7.14 -15.26 13.50
C GLY A 205 -8.13 -16.38 13.77
N GLN A 206 -8.00 -17.02 14.89
CA GLN A 206 -8.94 -18.04 15.38
C GLN A 206 -9.04 -17.95 16.90
N GLY A 207 -10.27 -17.98 17.43
CA GLY A 207 -10.53 -17.93 18.87
C GLY A 207 -11.88 -18.50 19.24
N ALA A 208 -12.17 -18.63 20.53
CA ALA A 208 -13.43 -19.19 21.01
C ALA A 208 -14.62 -18.28 20.67
N ASN A 209 -15.68 -18.88 20.16
CA ASN A 209 -16.98 -18.24 20.07
C ASN A 209 -17.65 -18.23 21.45
N ALA A 210 -17.58 -17.09 22.14
CA ALA A 210 -18.21 -16.89 23.43
C ALA A 210 -19.72 -16.58 23.32
N THR A 211 -20.20 -16.15 22.14
CA THR A 211 -21.60 -15.74 21.90
C THR A 211 -22.58 -16.86 22.21
N SER A 212 -22.23 -18.11 21.90
CA SER A 212 -23.09 -19.28 22.18
C SER A 212 -23.24 -19.55 23.69
N ILE A 213 -22.18 -19.31 24.48
CA ILE A 213 -22.18 -19.41 25.94
C ILE A 213 -23.03 -18.28 26.51
N ALA A 214 -22.83 -17.07 26.02
CA ALA A 214 -23.60 -15.89 26.43
C ALA A 214 -25.09 -16.04 26.12
N LYS A 215 -25.48 -16.52 24.94
CA LYS A 215 -26.88 -16.81 24.57
C LYS A 215 -27.53 -17.79 25.54
N GLN A 216 -26.82 -18.83 25.93
CA GLN A 216 -27.31 -19.82 26.90
C GLN A 216 -27.44 -19.19 28.30
N ALA A 217 -26.51 -18.37 28.74
CA ALA A 217 -26.58 -17.67 30.02
C ALA A 217 -27.74 -16.67 30.04
N ILE A 218 -27.85 -15.84 28.99
CA ILE A 218 -28.93 -14.85 28.83
C ILE A 218 -30.31 -15.55 28.86
N SER A 219 -30.51 -16.60 28.08
CA SER A 219 -31.80 -17.32 28.07
C SER A 219 -32.15 -17.92 29.43
N THR A 220 -31.17 -18.32 30.23
CA THR A 220 -31.37 -18.80 31.60
C THR A 220 -31.76 -17.64 32.54
N VAL A 221 -31.06 -16.50 32.46
CA VAL A 221 -31.40 -15.29 33.22
C VAL A 221 -32.80 -14.78 32.86
N GLU A 222 -33.13 -14.69 31.58
CA GLU A 222 -34.45 -14.28 31.07
C GLU A 222 -35.58 -15.22 31.53
N SER A 223 -35.26 -16.47 31.79
CA SER A 223 -36.21 -17.44 32.34
C SER A 223 -36.52 -17.24 33.82
N LEU A 224 -35.84 -16.30 34.50
CA LEU A 224 -35.90 -16.03 35.94
C LEU A 224 -35.76 -17.31 36.80
N GLY A 225 -34.84 -18.21 36.38
CA GLY A 225 -34.51 -19.45 37.09
C GLY A 225 -35.43 -20.64 36.78
N SER A 226 -36.41 -20.47 35.87
CA SER A 226 -37.29 -21.59 35.49
C SER A 226 -36.62 -22.63 34.57
N VAL A 227 -35.52 -22.24 33.89
CA VAL A 227 -34.74 -23.08 33.00
C VAL A 227 -33.31 -23.22 33.56
N GLN A 228 -32.78 -24.44 33.55
CA GLN A 228 -31.38 -24.68 33.95
C GLN A 228 -30.45 -24.50 32.74
N PRO A 229 -29.24 -23.93 32.93
CA PRO A 229 -28.29 -23.73 31.85
C PRO A 229 -27.81 -25.10 31.30
N GLN A 230 -27.80 -25.21 29.97
CA GLN A 230 -27.30 -26.42 29.30
C GLN A 230 -25.79 -26.30 29.05
N THR A 231 -25.11 -27.43 28.90
CA THR A 231 -23.71 -27.46 28.54
C THR A 231 -23.55 -27.05 27.07
N VAL A 232 -22.73 -26.03 26.81
CA VAL A 232 -22.38 -25.53 25.46
C VAL A 232 -21.08 -26.15 25.00
N ARG A 233 -21.03 -26.61 23.75
CA ARG A 233 -19.78 -26.95 23.09
C ARG A 233 -19.23 -25.68 22.46
N VAL A 234 -17.98 -25.34 22.80
CA VAL A 234 -17.31 -24.19 22.23
C VAL A 234 -16.89 -24.49 20.80
N GLU A 235 -17.29 -23.64 19.89
CA GLU A 235 -16.83 -23.60 18.51
C GLU A 235 -15.79 -22.47 18.39
N LEU A 236 -14.90 -22.57 17.40
CA LEU A 236 -13.91 -21.54 17.13
C LEU A 236 -14.42 -20.69 15.98
N ASP A 237 -14.35 -19.39 16.16
CA ASP A 237 -14.60 -18.42 15.10
C ASP A 237 -13.29 -18.04 14.40
N VAL A 238 -13.38 -17.84 13.10
CA VAL A 238 -12.30 -17.31 12.28
C VAL A 238 -12.48 -15.79 12.16
N THR A 239 -11.46 -15.05 12.58
CA THR A 239 -11.42 -13.61 12.45
C THR A 239 -10.53 -13.23 11.27
N GLU A 240 -11.07 -12.58 10.27
CA GLU A 240 -10.27 -12.11 9.15
C GLU A 240 -9.40 -10.91 9.56
N PRO A 241 -8.18 -10.80 9.03
CA PRO A 241 -7.33 -9.63 9.24
C PRO A 241 -7.96 -8.38 8.62
N THR A 242 -7.62 -7.21 9.16
CA THR A 242 -8.10 -5.92 8.64
C THR A 242 -7.64 -5.72 7.21
N ILE A 243 -6.38 -6.04 6.91
CA ILE A 243 -5.86 -6.05 5.55
C ILE A 243 -5.81 -7.51 5.09
N THR A 244 -6.81 -7.91 4.32
CA THR A 244 -6.87 -9.27 3.74
C THR A 244 -5.89 -9.42 2.58
N ASN A 245 -5.60 -10.66 2.18
CA ASN A 245 -4.76 -10.94 1.01
C ASN A 245 -5.32 -10.32 -0.26
N ALA A 246 -6.64 -10.28 -0.42
CA ALA A 246 -7.31 -9.66 -1.56
C ALA A 246 -7.06 -8.14 -1.62
N ILE A 247 -7.13 -7.45 -0.47
CA ILE A 247 -6.81 -6.01 -0.36
C ILE A 247 -5.34 -5.75 -0.72
N ALA A 248 -4.43 -6.59 -0.23
CA ALA A 248 -3.00 -6.46 -0.53
C ALA A 248 -2.69 -6.73 -2.02
N ASP A 249 -3.34 -7.71 -2.64
CA ASP A 249 -3.19 -7.99 -4.08
C ASP A 249 -3.71 -6.84 -4.95
N GLU A 250 -4.84 -6.24 -4.59
CA GLU A 250 -5.38 -5.07 -5.30
C GLU A 250 -4.46 -3.85 -5.12
N ALA A 251 -3.95 -3.62 -3.91
CA ALA A 251 -2.99 -2.56 -3.63
C ALA A 251 -1.69 -2.75 -4.43
N LYS A 252 -1.15 -3.98 -4.50
CA LYS A 252 -0.01 -4.33 -5.34
C LYS A 252 -0.29 -4.01 -6.82
N THR A 253 -1.45 -4.42 -7.33
CA THR A 253 -1.84 -4.16 -8.72
C THR A 253 -1.88 -2.66 -9.02
N THR A 254 -2.41 -1.86 -8.10
CA THR A 254 -2.42 -0.39 -8.20
C THR A 254 -1.00 0.16 -8.26
N LEU A 255 -0.10 -0.27 -7.38
CA LEU A 255 1.29 0.15 -7.35
C LEU A 255 2.06 -0.23 -8.62
N GLU A 256 1.89 -1.46 -9.12
CA GLU A 256 2.51 -1.92 -10.36
C GLU A 256 1.99 -1.13 -11.58
N THR A 257 0.71 -0.79 -11.60
CA THR A 257 0.12 0.06 -12.63
C THR A 257 0.75 1.45 -12.62
N LEU A 258 0.96 2.06 -11.44
CA LEU A 258 1.60 3.36 -11.32
C LEU A 258 3.06 3.34 -11.78
N VAL A 259 3.81 2.28 -11.48
CA VAL A 259 5.18 2.09 -11.99
C VAL A 259 5.17 1.95 -13.52
N ASN A 260 4.26 1.14 -14.07
CA ASN A 260 4.16 0.92 -15.50
C ASN A 260 3.70 2.15 -16.29
N ASN A 261 2.88 3.01 -15.69
CA ASN A 261 2.46 4.29 -16.29
C ASN A 261 3.62 5.29 -16.39
N ALA A 262 4.75 5.01 -15.75
CA ALA A 262 5.98 5.79 -15.81
C ALA A 262 5.75 7.30 -15.62
N VAL A 263 4.98 7.67 -14.58
CA VAL A 263 4.73 9.08 -14.25
C VAL A 263 6.06 9.81 -14.18
N ALA A 264 6.22 10.85 -15.00
CA ALA A 264 7.47 11.58 -15.13
C ALA A 264 7.50 12.85 -14.26
N ILE A 265 8.69 13.13 -13.71
CA ILE A 265 9.05 14.43 -13.18
C ILE A 265 9.85 15.14 -14.28
N LYS A 266 9.45 16.34 -14.68
CA LYS A 266 9.98 17.05 -15.84
C LYS A 266 10.52 18.43 -15.46
N VAL A 267 11.55 18.84 -16.18
CA VAL A 267 12.00 20.24 -16.24
C VAL A 267 11.98 20.67 -17.70
N ALA A 268 11.21 21.71 -18.03
CA ALA A 268 11.07 22.21 -19.40
C ALA A 268 10.84 21.06 -20.42
N ASP A 269 9.84 20.23 -20.19
CA ASP A 269 9.45 19.07 -21.01
C ASP A 269 10.43 17.89 -21.06
N LYS A 270 11.60 17.99 -20.41
CA LYS A 270 12.54 16.89 -20.30
C LYS A 270 12.27 16.06 -19.03
N ASP A 271 12.16 14.76 -19.18
CA ASP A 271 12.06 13.83 -18.06
C ASP A 271 13.38 13.82 -17.28
N ILE A 272 13.32 14.18 -15.99
CA ILE A 272 14.47 14.15 -15.08
C ILE A 272 14.45 12.92 -14.17
N ALA A 273 13.26 12.40 -13.92
CA ALA A 273 13.04 11.15 -13.22
C ALA A 273 11.67 10.56 -13.59
N THR A 274 11.47 9.28 -13.32
CA THR A 274 10.18 8.61 -13.39
C THR A 274 9.86 7.95 -12.06
N VAL A 275 8.57 7.86 -11.73
CA VAL A 275 8.10 7.12 -10.58
C VAL A 275 8.53 5.65 -10.71
N ASN A 276 9.12 5.14 -9.66
CA ASN A 276 9.59 3.76 -9.58
C ASN A 276 9.09 3.10 -8.28
N ALA A 277 9.27 1.79 -8.17
CA ALA A 277 8.80 1.01 -7.04
C ALA A 277 9.41 1.50 -5.70
N SER A 278 10.71 1.87 -5.68
CA SER A 278 11.37 2.37 -4.47
C SER A 278 10.74 3.66 -3.95
N MET A 279 10.42 4.60 -4.87
CA MET A 279 9.75 5.85 -4.52
C MET A 279 8.37 5.58 -3.91
N LEU A 280 7.56 4.76 -4.58
CA LEU A 280 6.22 4.42 -4.08
C LEU A 280 6.30 3.68 -2.74
N GLY A 281 7.21 2.70 -2.62
CA GLY A 281 7.39 1.91 -1.41
C GLY A 281 7.82 2.74 -0.19
N SER A 282 8.60 3.82 -0.40
CA SER A 282 9.03 4.71 0.68
C SER A 282 7.90 5.58 1.24
N ALA A 283 6.87 5.86 0.44
CA ALA A 283 5.83 6.84 0.75
C ALA A 283 4.43 6.24 0.91
N MET A 284 4.24 4.96 0.64
CA MET A 284 2.93 4.32 0.68
C MET A 284 2.59 3.73 2.05
N ARG A 285 1.30 3.56 2.30
CA ARG A 285 0.70 2.64 3.27
C ARG A 285 -0.59 2.04 2.70
N ILE A 286 -0.98 0.88 3.19
CA ILE A 286 -2.26 0.26 2.84
C ILE A 286 -3.30 0.65 3.88
N ASP A 287 -4.50 0.95 3.42
CA ASP A 287 -5.64 1.30 4.26
C ASP A 287 -6.88 0.55 3.75
N ALA A 288 -7.33 -0.41 4.52
CA ALA A 288 -8.50 -1.23 4.19
C ALA A 288 -9.80 -0.42 4.09
N ASN A 289 -9.90 0.64 4.89
CA ASN A 289 -11.06 1.52 4.87
C ASN A 289 -10.88 2.67 3.87
N GLN A 290 -11.37 2.49 2.65
CA GLN A 290 -11.28 3.49 1.58
C GLN A 290 -12.03 4.80 1.90
N GLN A 291 -12.86 4.84 2.93
CA GLN A 291 -13.57 6.04 3.38
C GLN A 291 -12.94 6.69 4.63
N SER A 292 -11.82 6.15 5.11
CA SER A 292 -11.11 6.74 6.25
C SER A 292 -10.65 8.17 5.93
N LYS A 293 -10.68 9.03 6.94
CA LYS A 293 -10.18 10.40 6.81
C LYS A 293 -8.66 10.38 6.64
N LEU A 294 -8.19 10.99 5.56
CA LEU A 294 -6.76 11.19 5.29
C LEU A 294 -6.22 12.41 6.05
N LYS A 295 -4.92 12.46 6.25
CA LYS A 295 -4.21 13.67 6.69
C LYS A 295 -4.12 14.66 5.52
N ASP A 296 -3.82 15.91 5.83
CA ASP A 296 -3.76 16.98 4.83
C ASP A 296 -2.66 16.78 3.76
N ASN A 297 -1.60 16.03 4.11
CA ASN A 297 -0.49 15.67 3.24
C ASN A 297 -0.63 14.28 2.60
N GLU A 298 -1.78 13.62 2.74
CA GLU A 298 -2.01 12.28 2.21
C GLU A 298 -3.01 12.29 1.05
N VAL A 299 -2.79 11.44 0.07
CA VAL A 299 -3.72 11.17 -1.02
C VAL A 299 -3.96 9.66 -1.17
N ARG A 300 -5.09 9.28 -1.77
CA ARG A 300 -5.50 7.90 -1.93
C ARG A 300 -5.65 7.51 -3.40
N ASN A 301 -5.24 6.29 -3.72
CA ASN A 301 -5.59 5.59 -4.95
C ASN A 301 -5.98 4.14 -4.58
N GLY A 302 -7.28 3.83 -4.60
CA GLY A 302 -7.79 2.55 -4.10
C GLY A 302 -7.46 2.34 -2.61
N TYR A 303 -6.84 1.22 -2.29
CA TYR A 303 -6.37 0.90 -0.94
C TYR A 303 -4.99 1.49 -0.59
N VAL A 304 -4.32 2.10 -1.56
CA VAL A 304 -3.00 2.71 -1.35
C VAL A 304 -3.14 4.18 -0.97
N VAL A 305 -2.46 4.57 0.09
CA VAL A 305 -2.37 5.96 0.55
C VAL A 305 -0.92 6.41 0.46
N PHE A 306 -0.68 7.54 -0.19
CA PHE A 306 0.64 8.14 -0.37
C PHE A 306 0.81 9.37 0.51
N ASP A 307 1.97 9.49 1.13
CA ASP A 307 2.38 10.63 1.95
C ASP A 307 3.24 11.58 1.09
N ALA A 308 2.75 12.80 0.88
CA ALA A 308 3.40 13.81 0.06
C ALA A 308 4.76 14.25 0.63
N ASP A 309 4.91 14.30 1.95
CA ASP A 309 6.17 14.72 2.59
C ASP A 309 7.25 13.66 2.38
N LYS A 310 6.89 12.38 2.43
CA LYS A 310 7.82 11.29 2.13
C LYS A 310 8.20 11.23 0.65
N LEU A 311 7.28 11.56 -0.25
CA LEU A 311 7.59 11.70 -1.68
C LEU A 311 8.56 12.86 -1.91
N GLN A 312 8.37 14.00 -1.21
CA GLN A 312 9.32 15.13 -1.26
C GLN A 312 10.70 14.73 -0.71
N GLN A 313 10.72 14.04 0.43
CA GLN A 313 11.97 13.54 1.00
C GLN A 313 12.71 12.61 0.02
N TYR A 314 12.00 11.69 -0.64
CA TYR A 314 12.62 10.82 -1.65
C TYR A 314 13.18 11.63 -2.82
N TYR A 315 12.45 12.64 -3.29
CA TYR A 315 12.94 13.53 -4.33
C TYR A 315 14.23 14.24 -3.91
N ASP A 316 14.25 14.83 -2.72
CA ASP A 316 15.39 15.61 -2.22
C ASP A 316 16.63 14.75 -1.96
N GLU A 317 16.45 13.51 -1.49
CA GLU A 317 17.55 12.62 -1.11
C GLU A 317 18.03 11.73 -2.25
N GLN A 318 17.14 11.27 -3.15
CA GLN A 318 17.46 10.24 -4.14
C GLN A 318 17.47 10.76 -5.59
N ILE A 319 16.69 11.79 -5.91
CA ILE A 319 16.59 12.32 -7.28
C ILE A 319 17.46 13.56 -7.45
N LYS A 320 17.21 14.58 -6.65
CA LYS A 320 17.88 15.89 -6.78
C LYS A 320 19.42 15.83 -6.79
N PRO A 321 20.08 15.05 -5.91
CA PRO A 321 21.54 14.96 -5.92
C PRO A 321 22.13 14.29 -7.17
N ASN A 322 21.31 13.50 -7.88
CA ASN A 322 21.73 12.76 -9.07
C ASN A 322 21.40 13.51 -10.37
N LEU A 323 20.80 14.69 -10.28
CA LEU A 323 20.54 15.52 -11.46
C LEU A 323 21.84 16.03 -12.07
N LYS A 324 21.93 15.96 -13.39
CA LYS A 324 23.03 16.52 -14.16
C LYS A 324 22.83 18.03 -14.29
N LEU A 325 23.32 18.79 -13.31
CA LEU A 325 23.11 20.25 -13.28
C LEU A 325 23.92 20.99 -14.34
N GLU A 326 25.16 20.56 -14.58
CA GLU A 326 26.00 21.17 -15.59
C GLU A 326 25.92 20.38 -16.91
N ARG A 327 25.94 21.10 -18.03
CA ARG A 327 25.99 20.50 -19.36
C ARG A 327 27.36 19.86 -19.61
N GLU A 328 27.37 18.69 -20.19
CA GLU A 328 28.55 18.08 -20.78
C GLU A 328 28.29 17.84 -22.27
N ASP A 329 29.13 18.43 -23.13
CA ASP A 329 28.94 18.31 -24.57
C ASP A 329 29.35 16.93 -25.11
N LYS A 330 28.64 16.48 -26.16
CA LYS A 330 29.03 15.27 -26.88
C LYS A 330 30.28 15.55 -27.68
N LYS A 331 31.38 14.80 -27.44
CA LYS A 331 32.64 14.94 -28.14
C LYS A 331 32.82 13.80 -29.13
N VAL A 332 32.95 14.12 -30.40
CA VAL A 332 33.16 13.12 -31.46
C VAL A 332 34.47 13.41 -32.21
N VAL A 333 35.22 12.35 -32.50
CA VAL A 333 36.40 12.44 -33.33
C VAL A 333 35.98 12.26 -34.78
N VAL A 334 36.40 13.18 -35.64
CA VAL A 334 36.10 13.14 -37.06
C VAL A 334 37.39 13.09 -37.89
N ASN A 335 37.27 12.52 -39.09
CA ASN A 335 38.35 12.62 -40.09
C ASN A 335 38.31 13.96 -40.84
N ASN A 336 39.25 14.19 -41.76
CA ASN A 336 39.33 15.41 -42.57
C ASN A 336 38.12 15.60 -43.50
N ALA A 337 37.32 14.58 -43.74
CA ALA A 337 36.08 14.64 -44.51
C ALA A 337 34.87 14.97 -43.63
N GLY A 338 35.04 15.04 -42.30
CA GLY A 338 34.00 15.28 -41.33
C GLY A 338 33.21 14.02 -40.92
N GLU A 339 33.65 12.84 -41.33
CA GLU A 339 33.04 11.57 -40.95
C GLU A 339 33.44 11.21 -39.52
N VAL A 340 32.48 10.76 -38.70
CA VAL A 340 32.70 10.36 -37.31
C VAL A 340 33.47 9.06 -37.24
N LEU A 341 34.65 9.10 -36.62
CA LEU A 341 35.50 7.94 -36.36
C LEU A 341 35.19 7.25 -35.03
N SER A 342 34.91 8.07 -34.01
CA SER A 342 34.49 7.59 -32.67
C SER A 342 33.77 8.68 -31.88
N THR A 343 33.07 8.24 -30.84
CA THR A 343 32.53 9.13 -29.82
C THR A 343 33.38 8.98 -28.55
N GLU A 344 34.00 10.05 -28.10
CA GLU A 344 34.77 10.07 -26.85
C GLU A 344 33.90 10.28 -25.63
N THR A 345 32.94 11.21 -25.72
CA THR A 345 32.00 11.53 -24.66
C THR A 345 30.62 11.64 -25.26
N GLU A 346 29.64 10.91 -24.70
CA GLU A 346 28.24 11.02 -25.12
C GLU A 346 27.62 12.33 -24.64
N GLY A 347 28.16 12.90 -23.57
CA GLY A 347 27.66 14.13 -22.96
C GLY A 347 26.23 13.99 -22.43
N HIS A 348 25.77 14.99 -21.73
CA HIS A 348 24.40 15.11 -21.23
C HIS A 348 23.97 16.57 -21.17
N ASP A 349 22.65 16.78 -21.22
CA ASP A 349 22.10 18.11 -21.03
C ASP A 349 22.28 18.55 -19.57
N GLY A 350 22.50 19.84 -19.37
CA GLY A 350 22.42 20.47 -18.05
C GLY A 350 20.98 20.74 -17.63
N ILE A 351 20.69 20.62 -16.34
CA ILE A 351 19.38 20.91 -15.75
C ILE A 351 19.53 22.06 -14.75
N VAL A 352 18.81 23.14 -14.97
CA VAL A 352 18.75 24.28 -14.05
C VAL A 352 17.34 24.39 -13.53
N ILE A 353 17.15 24.08 -12.25
CA ILE A 353 15.87 24.24 -11.55
C ILE A 353 15.77 25.71 -11.10
N ALA A 354 14.61 26.34 -11.30
CA ALA A 354 14.35 27.67 -10.79
C ALA A 354 14.30 27.65 -9.26
N ASP A 355 14.69 28.78 -8.66
CA ASP A 355 14.80 28.87 -7.20
C ASP A 355 13.46 28.57 -6.51
N GLY A 356 13.45 27.59 -5.60
CA GLY A 356 12.26 27.14 -4.88
C GLY A 356 11.22 26.36 -5.70
N ALA A 357 11.44 26.09 -6.98
CA ALA A 357 10.45 25.45 -7.85
C ALA A 357 10.23 23.95 -7.53
N ASP A 358 11.16 23.34 -6.83
CA ASP A 358 11.14 21.91 -6.48
C ASP A 358 10.69 21.63 -5.03
N THR A 359 10.24 22.63 -4.28
CA THR A 359 9.82 22.49 -2.88
C THR A 359 8.47 21.77 -2.71
N GLU A 360 7.67 21.68 -3.77
CA GLU A 360 6.34 21.05 -3.75
C GLU A 360 6.22 19.88 -4.72
N VAL A 361 7.33 19.27 -5.10
CA VAL A 361 7.33 18.11 -6.00
C VAL A 361 6.54 16.96 -5.41
N GLY A 362 6.73 16.67 -4.10
CA GLY A 362 6.03 15.62 -3.39
C GLY A 362 4.52 15.80 -3.39
N ALA A 363 4.02 17.01 -3.13
CA ALA A 363 2.59 17.32 -3.13
C ALA A 363 1.97 17.16 -4.53
N ARG A 364 2.64 17.68 -5.55
CA ARG A 364 2.20 17.53 -6.96
C ARG A 364 2.24 16.07 -7.42
N LEU A 365 3.26 15.34 -7.02
CA LEU A 365 3.39 13.93 -7.34
C LEU A 365 2.28 13.11 -6.67
N ALA A 366 1.98 13.38 -5.40
CA ALA A 366 0.87 12.75 -4.69
C ALA A 366 -0.46 12.92 -5.43
N GLN A 367 -0.76 14.12 -5.94
CA GLN A 367 -1.97 14.38 -6.74
C GLN A 367 -2.01 13.57 -8.03
N VAL A 368 -0.88 13.44 -8.73
CA VAL A 368 -0.80 12.62 -9.95
C VAL A 368 -0.97 11.14 -9.64
N LEU A 369 -0.39 10.65 -8.53
CA LEU A 369 -0.55 9.27 -8.08
C LEU A 369 -1.99 8.94 -7.70
N ALA A 370 -2.74 9.90 -7.16
CA ALA A 370 -4.17 9.73 -6.85
C ALA A 370 -5.02 9.46 -8.11
N THR A 371 -4.66 10.06 -9.24
CA THR A 371 -5.34 9.88 -10.53
C THR A 371 -4.75 8.75 -11.38
N GLY A 372 -3.52 8.35 -11.10
CA GLY A 372 -2.80 7.28 -11.80
C GLY A 372 -2.15 7.70 -13.12
N THR A 373 -2.33 8.93 -13.58
CA THR A 373 -1.80 9.42 -14.87
C THR A 373 -1.38 10.89 -14.78
N GLY A 374 -0.38 11.27 -15.57
CA GLY A 374 0.10 12.65 -15.67
C GLY A 374 1.61 12.78 -15.53
N SER A 375 2.07 13.99 -15.28
CA SER A 375 3.47 14.32 -15.00
C SER A 375 3.56 15.50 -14.03
N VAL A 376 4.67 15.60 -13.34
CA VAL A 376 4.98 16.75 -12.47
C VAL A 376 5.98 17.62 -13.18
N ASN A 377 5.59 18.86 -13.49
CA ASN A 377 6.47 19.84 -14.11
C ASN A 377 7.12 20.70 -13.01
N VAL A 378 8.45 20.77 -13.04
CA VAL A 378 9.27 21.64 -12.18
C VAL A 378 9.78 22.79 -13.03
N ASP A 379 9.56 24.01 -12.59
CA ASP A 379 10.02 25.18 -13.33
C ASP A 379 11.55 25.20 -13.38
N GLY A 380 12.07 25.43 -14.58
CA GLY A 380 13.51 25.40 -14.82
C GLY A 380 13.86 25.49 -16.29
N LYS A 381 15.11 25.23 -16.60
CA LYS A 381 15.65 25.26 -17.96
C LYS A 381 16.48 24.00 -18.21
N VAL A 382 16.44 23.55 -19.45
CA VAL A 382 17.38 22.56 -19.98
C VAL A 382 18.41 23.32 -20.80
N ASP A 383 19.69 23.10 -20.52
CA ASP A 383 20.81 23.54 -21.39
C ASP A 383 21.21 22.32 -22.22
N PRO A 384 20.78 22.24 -23.49
CA PRO A 384 20.98 21.06 -24.30
C PRO A 384 22.47 20.90 -24.65
N LYS A 385 22.97 19.66 -24.55
CA LYS A 385 24.30 19.30 -24.98
C LYS A 385 24.52 19.64 -26.45
N GLN A 386 25.70 20.08 -26.79
CA GLN A 386 26.12 20.33 -28.16
C GLN A 386 27.03 19.21 -28.65
N GLU A 387 27.15 19.06 -29.98
CA GLU A 387 28.13 18.16 -30.57
C GLU A 387 29.39 18.95 -30.89
N VAL A 388 30.50 18.61 -30.24
CA VAL A 388 31.83 19.15 -30.47
C VAL A 388 32.61 18.15 -31.32
N LYS A 389 33.02 18.59 -32.52
CA LYS A 389 33.84 17.79 -33.42
C LYS A 389 35.29 18.13 -33.22
N VAL A 390 36.09 17.11 -33.04
CA VAL A 390 37.56 17.25 -32.94
C VAL A 390 38.22 16.33 -33.97
N THR A 391 39.40 16.71 -34.46
CA THR A 391 40.23 15.89 -35.32
C THR A 391 41.44 15.40 -34.55
N HIS A 392 41.78 14.10 -34.72
CA HIS A 392 43.03 13.57 -34.23
C HIS A 392 44.02 13.46 -35.36
N ARG A 393 45.28 13.91 -35.14
CA ARG A 393 46.38 13.69 -36.06
C ARG A 393 47.67 13.44 -35.29
N VAL A 394 48.53 12.69 -35.92
CA VAL A 394 49.85 12.34 -35.41
C VAL A 394 50.91 13.01 -36.32
N ALA A 395 51.87 13.68 -35.73
CA ALA A 395 53.09 14.07 -36.45
C ALA A 395 54.29 13.35 -35.80
N ILE A 396 55.14 12.77 -36.60
CA ILE A 396 56.37 12.12 -36.14
C ILE A 396 57.56 12.80 -36.79
N ASP A 397 58.48 13.31 -35.94
CA ASP A 397 59.76 13.83 -36.34
C ASP A 397 60.82 12.79 -36.08
N LEU A 398 61.44 12.30 -37.17
CA LEU A 398 62.44 11.24 -37.10
C LEU A 398 63.76 11.73 -36.52
N SER A 399 64.12 13.00 -36.79
CA SER A 399 65.38 13.61 -36.32
C SER A 399 65.32 13.91 -34.81
N ASP A 400 64.18 14.44 -34.33
CA ASP A 400 63.94 14.70 -32.92
C ASP A 400 63.53 13.48 -32.14
N ARG A 401 63.17 12.40 -32.85
CA ARG A 401 62.65 11.14 -32.27
C ARG A 401 61.46 11.43 -31.37
N LYS A 402 60.49 12.20 -31.89
CA LYS A 402 59.28 12.59 -31.19
C LYS A 402 58.01 12.25 -31.98
N LEU A 403 56.99 11.84 -31.27
CA LEU A 403 55.65 11.75 -31.78
C LEU A 403 54.79 12.79 -31.06
N TYR A 404 54.12 13.62 -31.83
CA TYR A 404 53.21 14.63 -31.37
C TYR A 404 51.78 14.20 -31.68
N ALA A 405 50.96 13.98 -30.64
CA ALA A 405 49.55 13.72 -30.77
C ALA A 405 48.78 15.05 -30.68
N TYR A 406 48.02 15.34 -31.73
CA TYR A 406 47.26 16.59 -31.83
C TYR A 406 45.76 16.30 -31.75
N GLU A 407 45.08 17.08 -30.94
CA GLU A 407 43.62 17.26 -31.02
C GLU A 407 43.39 18.64 -31.67
N ASN A 408 42.79 18.67 -32.85
CA ASN A 408 42.76 19.82 -33.71
C ASN A 408 44.20 20.35 -33.96
N ASP A 409 44.46 21.61 -33.58
CA ASP A 409 45.76 22.25 -33.71
C ASP A 409 46.61 22.24 -32.44
N THR A 410 46.11 21.58 -31.37
CA THR A 410 46.77 21.55 -30.06
C THR A 410 47.49 20.24 -29.84
N VAL A 411 48.75 20.27 -29.44
CA VAL A 411 49.48 19.06 -29.00
C VAL A 411 48.93 18.65 -27.62
N VAL A 412 48.27 17.49 -27.58
CA VAL A 412 47.72 16.96 -26.33
C VAL A 412 48.72 16.02 -25.63
N LYS A 413 49.65 15.46 -26.39
CA LYS A 413 50.72 14.64 -25.82
C LYS A 413 51.93 14.59 -26.75
N THR A 414 53.15 14.57 -26.18
CA THR A 414 54.41 14.32 -26.87
C THR A 414 55.02 13.04 -26.33
N LEU A 415 55.38 12.11 -27.21
CA LEU A 415 55.97 10.83 -26.87
C LEU A 415 57.37 10.72 -27.47
N ASN A 416 58.26 10.03 -26.80
CA ASN A 416 59.56 9.67 -27.37
C ASN A 416 59.41 8.37 -28.21
N VAL A 417 60.12 8.31 -29.34
CA VAL A 417 60.02 7.15 -30.24
C VAL A 417 61.36 6.53 -30.58
N VAL A 418 61.29 5.25 -30.92
CA VAL A 418 62.40 4.53 -31.60
C VAL A 418 61.95 4.27 -33.03
N VAL A 419 62.79 4.60 -33.99
CA VAL A 419 62.54 4.54 -35.44
C VAL A 419 63.61 3.76 -36.14
N ALA A 420 63.54 3.57 -37.46
CA ALA A 420 64.62 2.98 -38.26
C ALA A 420 65.79 3.95 -38.38
N GLU A 421 66.98 3.38 -38.62
CA GLU A 421 68.27 4.12 -38.74
C GLU A 421 68.57 4.59 -40.14
N GLY A 422 67.88 4.07 -41.15
CA GLY A 422 68.27 4.26 -42.54
C GLY A 422 67.76 5.52 -43.23
N ASN A 423 66.99 6.37 -42.53
CA ASN A 423 66.54 7.62 -43.09
C ASN A 423 67.64 8.70 -43.00
N ASP A 424 67.85 9.44 -44.08
CA ASP A 424 68.67 10.64 -44.06
C ASP A 424 68.01 11.70 -43.17
N ASN A 425 68.76 12.25 -42.24
CA ASN A 425 68.30 13.18 -41.25
C ASN A 425 67.96 14.60 -41.78
N VAL A 426 68.19 14.84 -43.07
CA VAL A 426 67.90 16.15 -43.70
C VAL A 426 66.79 16.04 -44.74
N THR A 427 66.82 14.98 -45.55
CA THR A 427 65.88 14.79 -46.64
C THR A 427 64.72 13.81 -46.28
N GLY A 428 64.97 12.98 -45.29
CA GLY A 428 63.99 11.90 -44.94
C GLY A 428 64.02 10.71 -45.91
N GLU A 429 64.81 10.81 -46.95
CA GLU A 429 64.97 9.70 -47.93
C GLU A 429 65.58 8.43 -47.31
N CYS A 430 65.12 7.32 -47.79
CA CYS A 430 65.69 6.03 -47.40
C CYS A 430 67.01 5.81 -48.06
N VAL A 431 68.09 5.98 -47.32
CA VAL A 431 69.45 5.81 -47.78
C VAL A 431 70.10 4.59 -47.15
N GLY A 432 69.54 4.06 -46.12
CA GLY A 432 69.98 2.85 -45.42
C GLY A 432 69.09 1.64 -45.75
N MET A 433 69.33 0.55 -44.98
CA MET A 433 68.66 -0.73 -45.23
C MET A 433 67.32 -0.87 -44.55
N MET A 434 67.10 -0.13 -43.48
CA MET A 434 65.86 -0.14 -42.70
C MET A 434 65.38 1.31 -42.53
N CYS A 435 64.26 1.63 -43.09
CA CYS A 435 63.74 3.01 -43.10
C CYS A 435 62.34 3.07 -42.59
N THR A 436 62.01 4.12 -41.78
CA THR A 436 60.65 4.49 -41.48
C THR A 436 60.11 5.33 -42.64
N PRO A 437 58.98 4.95 -43.27
CA PRO A 437 58.45 5.71 -44.41
C PRO A 437 58.06 7.12 -43.99
N THR A 438 58.45 8.15 -44.79
CA THR A 438 58.08 9.58 -44.58
C THR A 438 56.91 9.96 -45.49
N GLY A 439 56.16 10.99 -45.10
CA GLY A 439 54.99 11.52 -45.82
C GLY A 439 53.70 11.40 -45.04
N ASP A 440 52.57 11.43 -45.76
CA ASP A 440 51.25 11.43 -45.20
C ASP A 440 50.61 10.07 -45.30
N PHE A 441 50.11 9.58 -44.17
CA PHE A 441 49.46 8.28 -44.02
C PHE A 441 48.19 8.41 -43.19
N ASN A 442 47.40 7.33 -43.09
CA ASN A 442 46.31 7.18 -42.17
C ASN A 442 46.40 5.83 -41.45
N VAL A 443 46.02 5.78 -40.21
CA VAL A 443 45.86 4.50 -39.51
C VAL A 443 44.77 3.68 -40.16
N TRP A 444 45.15 2.56 -40.76
CA TRP A 444 44.22 1.71 -41.51
C TRP A 444 43.89 0.38 -40.84
N GLN A 445 44.67 -0.05 -39.83
CA GLN A 445 44.40 -1.22 -39.02
C GLN A 445 44.94 -1.06 -37.62
N LYS A 446 44.20 -1.59 -36.65
CA LYS A 446 44.61 -1.61 -35.25
C LYS A 446 44.46 -3.00 -34.70
N LEU A 447 45.44 -3.48 -33.96
CA LEU A 447 45.43 -4.77 -33.28
C LEU A 447 45.92 -4.60 -31.85
N PRO A 448 45.24 -5.19 -30.83
CA PRO A 448 45.66 -5.09 -29.43
C PRO A 448 47.03 -5.75 -29.22
N SER A 449 47.34 -6.83 -29.96
CA SER A 449 48.61 -7.51 -29.98
C SER A 449 48.76 -8.31 -31.28
N GLN A 450 49.99 -8.46 -31.73
CA GLN A 450 50.35 -9.30 -32.89
C GLN A 450 51.78 -9.79 -32.82
N ASP A 451 52.02 -11.02 -33.28
CA ASP A 451 53.36 -11.50 -33.60
C ASP A 451 53.81 -10.88 -34.92
N MET A 452 55.00 -10.30 -34.93
CA MET A 452 55.57 -9.67 -36.11
C MET A 452 56.84 -10.44 -36.55
N SER A 453 56.86 -10.82 -37.80
CA SER A 453 58.06 -11.50 -38.39
C SER A 453 58.30 -11.00 -39.81
N GLY A 454 59.50 -11.06 -40.24
CA GLY A 454 59.91 -10.69 -41.60
C GLY A 454 61.29 -11.18 -42.00
N THR A 455 61.54 -10.94 -43.27
CA THR A 455 62.86 -11.24 -43.85
C THR A 455 63.29 -10.06 -44.73
N LEU A 456 64.47 -9.55 -44.50
CA LEU A 456 65.06 -8.45 -45.24
C LEU A 456 66.33 -8.92 -45.93
N ASN A 457 66.43 -8.74 -47.27
CA ASN A 457 67.64 -8.99 -48.01
C ASN A 457 68.51 -7.73 -47.97
N LEU A 458 69.64 -7.81 -47.32
CA LEU A 458 70.57 -6.70 -47.16
C LEU A 458 71.40 -6.48 -48.43
N ALA A 459 71.92 -5.26 -48.62
CA ALA A 459 72.70 -4.90 -49.83
C ALA A 459 73.98 -5.64 -49.98
N ASP A 460 74.61 -6.19 -48.93
CA ASP A 460 75.77 -7.03 -48.92
C ASP A 460 75.49 -8.49 -49.28
N GLY A 461 74.22 -8.81 -49.60
CA GLY A 461 73.77 -10.17 -49.94
C GLY A 461 73.42 -11.03 -48.72
N THR A 462 73.52 -10.52 -47.53
CA THR A 462 73.03 -11.22 -46.30
C THR A 462 71.51 -11.10 -46.14
N VAL A 463 70.98 -12.06 -45.41
CA VAL A 463 69.52 -12.08 -45.13
C VAL A 463 69.34 -11.95 -43.63
N GLU A 464 68.61 -10.90 -43.23
CA GLU A 464 68.17 -10.71 -41.85
C GLU A 464 66.74 -11.19 -41.68
N THR A 465 66.50 -11.96 -40.65
CA THR A 465 65.21 -12.46 -40.30
C THR A 465 64.90 -12.09 -38.87
N TRP A 466 63.66 -11.64 -38.61
CA TRP A 466 63.18 -11.38 -37.25
C TRP A 466 61.88 -12.10 -37.01
N ASP A 467 61.61 -12.39 -35.73
CA ASP A 467 60.36 -12.95 -35.22
C ASP A 467 60.19 -12.42 -33.80
N VAL A 468 59.31 -11.43 -33.67
CA VAL A 468 59.02 -10.73 -32.40
C VAL A 468 57.61 -11.08 -31.97
N LYS A 469 57.50 -11.71 -30.80
CA LYS A 469 56.22 -12.14 -30.24
C LYS A 469 55.55 -11.05 -29.41
N ASP A 470 54.21 -11.06 -29.38
CA ASP A 470 53.35 -10.22 -28.53
C ASP A 470 53.68 -8.72 -28.62
N VAL A 471 53.81 -8.20 -29.86
CA VAL A 471 53.91 -6.75 -30.07
C VAL A 471 52.56 -6.12 -29.78
N GLY A 472 52.47 -5.36 -28.68
CA GLY A 472 51.20 -4.80 -28.20
C GLY A 472 50.88 -3.44 -28.79
N PHE A 473 49.56 -3.14 -28.80
CA PHE A 473 49.01 -1.82 -29.15
C PHE A 473 49.40 -1.33 -30.55
N VAL A 474 49.22 -2.18 -31.55
CA VAL A 474 49.65 -1.99 -32.92
C VAL A 474 48.67 -1.11 -33.71
N ASN A 475 49.17 -0.02 -34.29
CA ASN A 475 48.45 0.91 -35.15
C ASN A 475 49.17 1.00 -36.51
N TYR A 476 48.70 0.25 -37.51
CA TYR A 476 49.32 0.25 -38.85
C TYR A 476 48.97 1.54 -39.59
N PHE A 477 50.00 2.25 -40.09
CA PHE A 477 49.84 3.47 -40.89
C PHE A 477 50.35 3.28 -42.34
N SER A 478 51.32 2.40 -42.58
CA SER A 478 51.79 2.01 -43.91
C SER A 478 51.71 0.48 -44.05
N SER A 479 51.94 -0.06 -45.26
CA SER A 479 51.69 -1.48 -45.59
C SER A 479 52.28 -2.49 -44.62
N GLY A 480 53.44 -2.22 -44.05
CA GLY A 480 54.10 -3.10 -43.08
C GLY A 480 54.58 -2.39 -41.82
N CYS A 481 54.38 -1.07 -41.73
CA CYS A 481 54.85 -0.26 -40.62
C CYS A 481 53.71 0.20 -39.71
N ALA A 482 53.92 0.10 -38.42
CA ALA A 482 52.97 0.45 -37.39
C ALA A 482 53.61 1.31 -36.30
N ILE A 483 52.80 2.10 -35.61
CA ILE A 483 53.12 2.68 -34.31
C ILE A 483 52.67 1.66 -33.26
N HIS A 484 53.60 1.18 -32.44
CA HIS A 484 53.30 0.11 -31.48
C HIS A 484 54.16 0.21 -30.21
N ARG A 485 53.75 -0.47 -29.17
CA ARG A 485 54.55 -0.65 -27.96
C ARG A 485 55.92 -1.26 -28.36
N ILE A 486 57.03 -0.61 -27.90
CA ILE A 486 58.37 -1.15 -28.17
C ILE A 486 58.47 -2.62 -27.73
N ALA A 487 59.04 -3.45 -28.58
CA ALA A 487 59.22 -4.88 -28.33
C ALA A 487 60.28 -5.15 -27.24
N GLY A 488 60.22 -6.33 -26.64
CA GLY A 488 61.11 -6.74 -25.56
C GLY A 488 60.60 -6.42 -24.16
N GLY A 489 61.50 -6.10 -23.25
CA GLY A 489 61.15 -5.81 -21.87
C GLY A 489 60.55 -4.40 -21.67
N TYR A 490 60.06 -4.12 -20.45
CA TYR A 490 59.47 -2.83 -20.10
C TYR A 490 60.44 -1.67 -20.27
N VAL A 491 60.08 -0.71 -21.10
CA VAL A 491 60.77 0.57 -21.32
C VAL A 491 59.76 1.69 -21.21
N ALA A 492 59.92 2.58 -20.23
CA ALA A 492 59.07 3.75 -20.08
C ALA A 492 59.42 4.84 -21.13
N ASP A 493 58.48 5.68 -21.50
CA ASP A 493 58.64 6.78 -22.46
C ASP A 493 59.84 7.69 -22.11
N ALA A 494 60.01 8.03 -20.83
CA ALA A 494 61.10 8.87 -20.35
C ALA A 494 62.49 8.28 -20.62
N VAL A 495 62.62 6.96 -20.81
CA VAL A 495 63.88 6.25 -21.06
C VAL A 495 64.12 6.01 -22.55
N MET A 496 63.10 6.10 -23.40
CA MET A 496 63.15 5.87 -24.85
C MET A 496 64.26 6.65 -25.56
N PRO A 497 64.61 7.91 -25.19
CA PRO A 497 65.72 8.61 -25.83
C PRO A 497 67.08 7.90 -25.68
N SER A 498 67.27 7.09 -24.66
CA SER A 498 68.47 6.29 -24.41
C SER A 498 68.56 4.97 -25.21
N ILE A 499 67.43 4.57 -25.81
CA ILE A 499 67.32 3.40 -26.63
C ILE A 499 67.84 3.71 -28.03
N ALA A 500 68.71 2.91 -28.55
CA ALA A 500 69.23 3.05 -29.93
C ALA A 500 68.03 2.85 -30.93
N ASN A 501 68.10 3.56 -32.07
CA ASN A 501 67.30 3.23 -33.22
C ASN A 501 67.65 1.83 -33.72
N GLY A 502 66.80 1.19 -34.48
CA GLY A 502 67.02 -0.18 -34.98
C GLY A 502 65.70 -0.88 -35.30
N SER A 503 64.66 -0.10 -35.50
CA SER A 503 63.36 -0.61 -36.01
C SER A 503 63.51 -0.98 -37.50
N HIS A 504 62.75 -1.97 -37.95
CA HIS A 504 62.68 -2.39 -39.37
C HIS A 504 61.73 -1.47 -40.19
N GLY A 505 61.34 -0.32 -39.64
CA GLY A 505 60.44 0.66 -40.26
C GLY A 505 59.28 1.09 -39.36
N CYS A 506 58.94 0.30 -38.35
CA CYS A 506 57.94 0.65 -37.36
C CYS A 506 58.38 1.78 -36.43
N VAL A 507 57.45 2.41 -35.76
CA VAL A 507 57.66 3.43 -34.73
C VAL A 507 57.34 2.82 -33.38
N GLY A 508 58.36 2.58 -32.55
CA GLY A 508 58.21 2.05 -31.19
C GLY A 508 57.95 3.17 -30.19
N ILE A 509 56.99 3.02 -29.31
CA ILE A 509 56.65 3.93 -28.19
C ILE A 509 56.78 3.23 -26.85
N GLY A 510 56.91 3.99 -25.77
CA GLY A 510 57.11 3.46 -24.43
C GLY A 510 55.92 2.64 -23.93
N TRP A 511 56.20 1.70 -22.99
CA TRP A 511 55.18 0.82 -22.42
C TRP A 511 54.09 1.55 -21.64
N ASP A 512 54.46 2.59 -20.91
CA ASP A 512 53.58 3.40 -20.07
C ASP A 512 52.63 4.35 -20.85
N VAL A 513 52.88 4.54 -22.15
CA VAL A 513 52.09 5.42 -23.00
C VAL A 513 51.40 4.69 -24.15
N ALA A 514 51.76 3.43 -24.41
CA ALA A 514 51.29 2.68 -25.57
C ALA A 514 49.78 2.38 -25.55
N GLU A 515 49.23 2.02 -24.41
CA GLU A 515 47.79 1.78 -24.25
C GLU A 515 47.00 3.07 -24.45
N TRP A 516 47.48 4.17 -23.84
CA TRP A 516 46.84 5.48 -24.03
C TRP A 516 46.83 5.86 -25.52
N PHE A 517 47.97 5.73 -26.21
CA PHE A 517 48.08 6.06 -27.62
C PHE A 517 47.13 5.19 -28.47
N TYR A 518 47.12 3.89 -28.22
CA TYR A 518 46.24 2.96 -28.93
C TYR A 518 44.75 3.34 -28.77
N ASN A 519 44.31 3.69 -27.57
CA ASN A 519 42.91 4.04 -27.33
C ASN A 519 42.56 5.44 -27.91
N TRP A 520 43.50 6.38 -27.88
CA TRP A 520 43.33 7.72 -28.42
C TRP A 520 43.38 7.75 -29.96
N CYS A 521 44.31 7.01 -30.59
CA CYS A 521 44.54 6.99 -32.04
C CYS A 521 43.47 6.12 -32.73
N ASN A 522 42.49 6.73 -33.36
CA ASN A 522 41.42 6.01 -34.05
C ASN A 522 41.84 5.48 -35.41
N MET A 523 41.14 4.48 -35.96
CA MET A 523 41.26 4.14 -37.39
C MET A 523 40.88 5.39 -38.22
N GLY A 524 41.64 5.68 -39.23
CA GLY A 524 41.47 6.88 -40.05
C GLY A 524 42.23 8.12 -39.53
N THR A 525 42.83 8.07 -38.34
CA THR A 525 43.70 9.15 -37.82
C THR A 525 44.86 9.39 -38.81
N SER A 526 45.05 10.66 -39.20
CA SER A 526 46.16 11.03 -40.09
C SER A 526 47.50 10.96 -39.34
N VAL A 527 48.52 10.47 -40.05
CA VAL A 527 49.90 10.34 -39.56
C VAL A 527 50.82 11.01 -40.55
N HIS A 528 51.45 12.09 -40.13
CA HIS A 528 52.51 12.78 -40.91
C HIS A 528 53.86 12.44 -40.33
N ILE A 529 54.79 11.98 -41.19
CA ILE A 529 56.17 11.60 -40.79
C ILE A 529 57.17 12.41 -41.57
N GLN A 530 58.00 13.13 -40.83
CA GLN A 530 59.01 14.02 -41.37
C GLN A 530 60.37 13.84 -40.64
N VAL A 531 61.41 14.50 -41.14
CA VAL A 531 62.70 14.72 -40.49
C VAL A 531 62.84 16.13 -39.99
#